data_816a4f86887744e9485214912f9fba29
#
_entry.id   816a4f86887744e9485214912f9fba29
#
_cell.length_a   1.000
_cell.length_b   1.000
_cell.length_c   1.000
_cell.angle_alpha   90.00
_cell.angle_beta   90.00
_cell.angle_gamma   90.00
#
_symmetry.space_group_name_H-M   'P 1'
#
loop_
_entity.id
_entity.type
_entity.pdbx_description
1 polymer ?
#
loop_
_entity_poly.entity_id
_entity_poly.type
_entity_poly.pdbx_seq_one_letter_code
_entity_poly.pdbx_strand_id
1 'polypeptide(L)'
;MIKINDELHFPVSDTLFVFALDSEAGKDFNDKNKLVTGIGKVNAAMELTKEIHLRKPKLIVNLGSAGSKSFNKGEVICCTKFIQRDMDVRGLGFSLYETPLSGIPPVLEYGLKKQELKEGVCGSGDSFEMNHSETDYNIVDMEAYPLALIAMKENIPFLCLKYISDDAGSDAADDWAIQVHLASEAFKKILF
;
A
#
# COMPACT_ATOMS: atom_id res chain seq x y z
N MET A 1 -16.14 12.69 4.17
CA MET A 1 -15.03 12.59 5.17
C MET A 1 -14.45 11.19 5.12
N ILE A 2 -13.13 11.03 5.19
CA ILE A 2 -12.48 9.72 5.37
C ILE A 2 -12.41 9.47 6.88
N LYS A 3 -13.22 8.55 7.37
CA LYS A 3 -13.24 8.15 8.78
C LYS A 3 -12.19 7.07 9.02
N ILE A 4 -11.27 7.30 9.95
CA ILE A 4 -10.27 6.31 10.40
C ILE A 4 -10.80 5.54 11.60
N ASN A 5 -11.27 6.28 12.62
CA ASN A 5 -11.97 5.80 13.81
C ASN A 5 -12.96 6.87 14.28
N ASP A 6 -13.51 6.75 15.48
CA ASP A 6 -14.53 7.68 15.99
C ASP A 6 -13.99 9.11 16.26
N GLU A 7 -12.69 9.26 16.48
CA GLU A 7 -12.05 10.54 16.82
C GLU A 7 -11.28 11.14 15.64
N LEU A 8 -10.75 10.30 14.72
CA LEU A 8 -9.88 10.73 13.64
C LEU A 8 -10.56 10.61 12.28
N HIS A 9 -10.73 11.75 11.60
CA HIS A 9 -11.29 11.81 10.25
C HIS A 9 -10.66 12.96 9.45
N PHE A 10 -10.66 12.82 8.12
CA PHE A 10 -10.06 13.78 7.20
C PHE A 10 -11.05 14.19 6.09
N PRO A 11 -11.03 15.46 5.64
CA PRO A 11 -11.79 15.87 4.47
C PRO A 11 -11.32 15.12 3.21
N VAL A 12 -12.26 14.71 2.37
CA VAL A 12 -11.95 14.08 1.07
C VAL A 12 -11.17 15.05 0.18
N SER A 13 -11.48 16.35 0.25
CA SER A 13 -10.78 17.41 -0.50
C SER A 13 -9.29 17.55 -0.15
N ASP A 14 -8.91 17.22 1.08
CA ASP A 14 -7.54 17.34 1.59
C ASP A 14 -6.80 15.98 1.55
N THR A 15 -7.44 14.96 0.95
CA THR A 15 -6.90 13.60 0.85
C THR A 15 -6.36 13.34 -0.55
N LEU A 16 -5.16 12.77 -0.63
CA LEU A 16 -4.57 12.27 -1.87
C LEU A 16 -4.76 10.74 -1.94
N PHE A 17 -5.48 10.28 -2.96
CA PHE A 17 -5.68 8.84 -3.22
C PHE A 17 -4.62 8.36 -4.22
N VAL A 18 -3.81 7.39 -3.80
CA VAL A 18 -2.64 6.90 -4.56
C VAL A 18 -2.88 5.46 -5.00
N PHE A 19 -2.76 5.21 -6.28
CA PHE A 19 -2.87 3.91 -6.94
C PHE A 19 -1.63 3.64 -7.79
N ALA A 20 -1.29 2.38 -8.00
CA ALA A 20 -0.28 2.02 -8.99
C ALA A 20 -0.84 2.13 -10.42
N LEU A 21 -2.07 1.70 -10.65
CA LEU A 21 -2.71 1.63 -11.96
C LEU A 21 -4.11 2.27 -11.98
N ASP A 22 -4.51 2.83 -13.12
CA ASP A 22 -5.87 3.35 -13.34
C ASP A 22 -6.94 2.24 -13.23
N SER A 23 -6.61 1.00 -13.57
CA SER A 23 -7.52 -0.14 -13.44
C SER A 23 -7.92 -0.42 -11.98
N GLU A 24 -7.06 -0.11 -11.02
CA GLU A 24 -7.35 -0.25 -9.57
C GLU A 24 -8.26 0.87 -9.06
N ALA A 25 -8.10 2.07 -9.60
CA ALA A 25 -8.92 3.23 -9.24
C ALA A 25 -10.34 3.17 -9.84
N GLY A 26 -10.47 2.56 -11.02
CA GLY A 26 -11.72 2.51 -11.75
C GLY A 26 -12.34 3.90 -11.96
N LYS A 27 -13.67 3.95 -12.12
CA LYS A 27 -14.40 5.22 -12.29
C LYS A 27 -14.74 5.91 -10.96
N ASP A 28 -14.67 5.18 -9.85
CA ASP A 28 -15.13 5.64 -8.54
C ASP A 28 -14.26 6.74 -7.93
N PHE A 29 -13.03 6.87 -8.41
CA PHE A 29 -12.06 7.87 -7.94
C PHE A 29 -11.75 8.97 -8.97
N ASN A 30 -12.50 9.07 -10.09
CA ASN A 30 -12.21 10.06 -11.14
C ASN A 30 -12.46 11.52 -10.71
N ASP A 31 -13.35 11.74 -9.75
CA ASP A 31 -13.69 13.06 -9.19
C ASP A 31 -12.88 13.39 -7.90
N LYS A 32 -11.91 12.57 -7.54
CA LYS A 32 -11.08 12.71 -6.34
C LYS A 32 -9.68 13.22 -6.67
N ASN A 33 -8.96 13.70 -5.67
CA ASN A 33 -7.53 14.00 -5.78
C ASN A 33 -6.76 12.68 -5.95
N LYS A 34 -6.68 12.19 -7.18
CA LYS A 34 -6.07 10.91 -7.53
C LYS A 34 -4.65 11.10 -8.08
N LEU A 35 -3.75 10.24 -7.66
CA LEU A 35 -2.42 10.05 -8.24
C LEU A 35 -2.28 8.60 -8.71
N VAL A 36 -1.87 8.40 -9.96
CA VAL A 36 -1.46 7.10 -10.50
C VAL A 36 0.05 7.12 -10.66
N THR A 37 0.74 6.28 -9.91
CA THR A 37 2.21 6.31 -9.83
C THR A 37 2.91 5.49 -10.91
N GLY A 38 2.25 4.49 -11.47
CA GLY A 38 2.90 3.37 -12.15
C GLY A 38 3.39 2.31 -11.16
N ILE A 39 3.79 1.16 -11.71
CA ILE A 39 4.23 0.00 -10.94
C ILE A 39 5.66 0.19 -10.42
N GLY A 40 5.90 -0.29 -9.21
CA GLY A 40 7.22 -0.42 -8.62
C GLY A 40 7.65 0.74 -7.73
N LYS A 41 8.62 0.46 -6.86
CA LYS A 41 9.07 1.35 -5.78
C LYS A 41 9.59 2.70 -6.27
N VAL A 42 10.34 2.70 -7.37
CA VAL A 42 10.96 3.93 -7.91
C VAL A 42 9.88 4.87 -8.45
N ASN A 43 8.92 4.36 -9.23
CA ASN A 43 7.81 5.14 -9.77
C ASN A 43 6.95 5.71 -8.63
N ALA A 44 6.59 4.85 -7.67
CA ALA A 44 5.81 5.25 -6.50
C ALA A 44 6.49 6.39 -5.71
N ALA A 45 7.78 6.24 -5.44
CA ALA A 45 8.56 7.25 -4.72
C ALA A 45 8.64 8.58 -5.49
N MET A 46 8.95 8.53 -6.77
CA MET A 46 9.12 9.71 -7.61
C MET A 46 7.83 10.51 -7.74
N GLU A 47 6.74 9.84 -8.10
CA GLU A 47 5.47 10.52 -8.37
C GLU A 47 4.83 11.04 -7.08
N LEU A 48 4.87 10.28 -5.97
CA LEU A 48 4.35 10.76 -4.69
C LEU A 48 5.13 11.99 -4.20
N THR A 49 6.46 11.99 -4.29
CA THR A 49 7.30 13.12 -3.86
C THR A 49 6.94 14.40 -4.62
N LYS A 50 6.78 14.32 -5.94
CA LYS A 50 6.35 15.48 -6.76
C LYS A 50 4.98 16.00 -6.31
N GLU A 51 4.03 15.08 -6.11
CA GLU A 51 2.65 15.41 -5.83
C GLU A 51 2.45 16.05 -4.45
N ILE A 52 3.17 15.57 -3.43
CA ILE A 52 3.15 16.14 -2.08
C ILE A 52 3.55 17.62 -2.10
N HIS A 53 4.60 17.98 -2.85
CA HIS A 53 5.06 19.36 -2.94
C HIS A 53 4.06 20.30 -3.64
N LEU A 54 3.28 19.75 -4.58
CA LEU A 54 2.25 20.51 -5.31
C LEU A 54 0.97 20.68 -4.50
N ARG A 55 0.45 19.61 -3.88
CA ARG A 55 -0.89 19.60 -3.28
C ARG A 55 -0.92 19.69 -1.75
N LYS A 56 0.18 19.33 -1.07
CA LYS A 56 0.29 19.35 0.41
C LYS A 56 -0.91 18.65 1.09
N PRO A 57 -1.17 17.38 0.80
CA PRO A 57 -2.33 16.67 1.33
C PRO A 57 -2.22 16.52 2.86
N LYS A 58 -3.37 16.47 3.55
CA LYS A 58 -3.43 16.19 4.99
C LYS A 58 -3.56 14.70 5.31
N LEU A 59 -3.88 13.89 4.31
CA LEU A 59 -3.91 12.43 4.37
C LEU A 59 -3.49 11.86 3.03
N ILE A 60 -2.64 10.85 3.05
CA ILE A 60 -2.35 10.00 1.90
C ILE A 60 -3.08 8.67 2.10
N VAL A 61 -3.86 8.24 1.11
CA VAL A 61 -4.54 6.95 1.11
C VAL A 61 -4.01 6.13 -0.05
N ASN A 62 -3.16 5.14 0.23
CA ASN A 62 -2.73 4.16 -0.77
C ASN A 62 -3.79 3.07 -0.90
N LEU A 63 -4.25 2.87 -2.11
CA LEU A 63 -5.23 1.87 -2.51
C LEU A 63 -4.66 1.05 -3.65
N GLY A 64 -4.73 -0.27 -3.57
CA GLY A 64 -4.21 -1.14 -4.61
C GLY A 64 -4.50 -2.60 -4.34
N SER A 65 -4.31 -3.42 -5.37
CA SER A 65 -4.37 -4.87 -5.27
C SER A 65 -3.11 -5.43 -4.59
N ALA A 66 -3.23 -6.61 -4.00
CA ALA A 66 -2.14 -7.31 -3.35
C ALA A 66 -2.39 -8.81 -3.27
N GLY A 67 -1.32 -9.60 -3.27
CA GLY A 67 -1.39 -11.03 -3.02
C GLY A 67 -1.28 -11.37 -1.53
N SER A 68 -1.95 -12.46 -1.11
CA SER A 68 -1.84 -12.97 0.25
C SER A 68 -2.28 -14.43 0.36
N LYS A 69 -1.53 -15.24 1.13
CA LYS A 69 -1.96 -16.58 1.58
C LYS A 69 -2.72 -16.56 2.91
N SER A 70 -2.70 -15.44 3.62
CA SER A 70 -3.29 -15.32 4.97
C SER A 70 -4.69 -14.73 4.96
N PHE A 71 -5.10 -14.09 3.87
CA PHE A 71 -6.40 -13.44 3.72
C PHE A 71 -7.11 -13.97 2.45
N ASN A 72 -8.44 -13.91 2.44
CA ASN A 72 -9.20 -14.42 1.29
C ASN A 72 -9.26 -13.39 0.16
N LYS A 73 -9.31 -13.87 -1.08
CA LYS A 73 -9.59 -13.04 -2.25
C LYS A 73 -10.89 -12.23 -2.05
N GLY A 74 -10.87 -10.96 -2.39
CA GLY A 74 -11.99 -10.04 -2.19
C GLY A 74 -12.01 -9.33 -0.85
N GLU A 75 -11.18 -9.72 0.13
CA GLU A 75 -11.06 -8.97 1.39
C GLU A 75 -10.27 -7.68 1.18
N VAL A 76 -10.61 -6.64 1.94
CA VAL A 76 -9.80 -5.41 2.05
C VAL A 76 -9.12 -5.40 3.41
N ILE A 77 -7.80 -5.28 3.39
CA ILE A 77 -6.94 -5.32 4.57
C ILE A 77 -6.29 -3.96 4.78
N CYS A 78 -6.25 -3.52 6.03
CA CYS A 78 -5.56 -2.30 6.44
C CYS A 78 -4.10 -2.62 6.77
N CYS A 79 -3.16 -2.18 5.94
CA CYS A 79 -1.75 -2.37 6.20
C CYS A 79 -1.24 -1.27 7.13
N THR A 80 -0.76 -1.66 8.32
CA THR A 80 -0.23 -0.74 9.34
C THR A 80 1.28 -0.81 9.46
N LYS A 81 1.90 -1.87 8.92
CA LYS A 81 3.35 -2.11 8.92
C LYS A 81 3.83 -2.47 7.52
N PHE A 82 5.04 -2.04 7.20
CA PHE A 82 5.61 -2.15 5.86
C PHE A 82 7.05 -2.67 5.92
N ILE A 83 7.41 -3.56 5.00
CA ILE A 83 8.74 -4.14 4.84
C ILE A 83 9.19 -3.96 3.40
N GLN A 84 10.43 -3.55 3.17
CA GLN A 84 11.06 -3.60 1.86
C GLN A 84 11.59 -5.03 1.63
N ARG A 85 10.72 -5.94 1.13
CA ARG A 85 10.96 -7.39 1.13
C ARG A 85 12.16 -7.85 0.28
N ASP A 86 12.55 -7.07 -0.69
CA ASP A 86 13.68 -7.33 -1.58
C ASP A 86 14.99 -6.62 -1.16
N MET A 87 15.03 -6.01 0.04
CA MET A 87 16.25 -5.46 0.62
C MET A 87 16.99 -6.56 1.39
N ASP A 88 18.02 -7.12 0.77
CA ASP A 88 18.88 -8.12 1.40
C ASP A 88 20.35 -7.75 1.25
N VAL A 89 20.92 -7.25 2.31
CA VAL A 89 22.33 -6.87 2.41
C VAL A 89 23.03 -7.59 3.57
N ARG A 90 22.54 -8.76 3.92
CA ARG A 90 23.14 -9.61 4.99
C ARG A 90 24.61 -9.93 4.73
N GLY A 91 25.01 -10.00 3.45
CA GLY A 91 26.43 -10.15 3.07
C GLY A 91 27.34 -9.02 3.54
N LEU A 92 26.80 -7.86 3.93
CA LEU A 92 27.51 -6.72 4.53
C LEU A 92 27.37 -6.67 6.06
N GLY A 93 26.74 -7.68 6.68
CA GLY A 93 26.58 -7.78 8.13
C GLY A 93 25.34 -7.06 8.71
N PHE A 94 24.40 -6.64 7.86
CA PHE A 94 23.12 -6.05 8.29
C PHE A 94 22.02 -7.10 8.42
N SER A 95 20.93 -6.75 9.07
CA SER A 95 19.76 -7.63 9.19
C SER A 95 19.02 -7.74 7.86
N LEU A 96 18.23 -8.81 7.68
CA LEU A 96 17.32 -8.91 6.54
C LEU A 96 16.32 -7.74 6.57
N TYR A 97 16.01 -7.17 5.41
CA TYR A 97 15.16 -6.00 5.19
C TYR A 97 15.70 -4.66 5.74
N GLU A 98 16.85 -4.66 6.39
CA GLU A 98 17.47 -3.43 6.87
C GLU A 98 18.11 -2.65 5.72
N THR A 99 17.72 -1.37 5.59
CA THR A 99 18.42 -0.43 4.71
C THR A 99 19.62 0.14 5.49
N PRO A 100 20.88 -0.17 5.09
CA PRO A 100 22.06 0.26 5.82
C PRO A 100 22.10 1.75 6.09
N LEU A 101 22.48 2.12 7.31
CA LEU A 101 22.72 3.51 7.72
C LEU A 101 21.53 4.47 7.56
N SER A 102 20.34 3.96 7.26
CA SER A 102 19.15 4.79 7.06
C SER A 102 18.53 5.32 8.36
N GLY A 103 18.80 4.65 9.49
CA GLY A 103 18.10 4.87 10.75
C GLY A 103 16.63 4.40 10.74
N ILE A 104 16.20 3.71 9.68
CA ILE A 104 14.85 3.15 9.55
C ILE A 104 14.89 1.68 9.96
N PRO A 105 14.00 1.22 10.85
CA PRO A 105 13.93 -0.18 11.22
C PRO A 105 13.47 -1.05 10.03
N PRO A 106 13.82 -2.35 9.99
CA PRO A 106 13.39 -3.27 8.94
C PRO A 106 11.88 -3.32 8.76
N VAL A 107 11.12 -3.17 9.83
CA VAL A 107 9.67 -3.04 9.82
C VAL A 107 9.30 -1.58 10.11
N LEU A 108 8.75 -0.90 9.11
CA LEU A 108 8.25 0.47 9.23
C LEU A 108 6.82 0.45 9.76
N GLU A 109 6.59 0.95 10.97
CA GLU A 109 5.27 1.08 11.59
C GLU A 109 4.74 2.50 11.41
N TYR A 110 4.02 2.76 10.31
CA TYR A 110 3.51 4.11 9.99
C TYR A 110 2.09 4.14 9.41
N GLY A 111 1.47 3.00 9.15
CA GLY A 111 0.10 2.94 8.66
C GLY A 111 -0.91 3.28 9.75
N LEU A 112 -1.90 4.14 9.43
CA LEU A 112 -3.07 4.34 10.27
C LEU A 112 -3.90 3.06 10.34
N LYS A 113 -4.38 2.72 11.53
CA LYS A 113 -5.32 1.61 11.72
C LYS A 113 -6.75 2.09 11.47
N LYS A 114 -7.35 1.60 10.39
CA LYS A 114 -8.78 1.84 10.15
C LYS A 114 -9.61 0.87 11.00
N GLN A 115 -10.45 1.44 11.86
CA GLN A 115 -11.39 0.68 12.67
C GLN A 115 -12.23 -0.27 11.79
N GLU A 116 -12.55 -1.45 12.28
CA GLU A 116 -13.36 -2.49 11.63
C GLU A 116 -12.64 -3.32 10.54
N LEU A 117 -11.43 -2.96 10.11
CA LEU A 117 -10.65 -3.75 9.18
C LEU A 117 -9.61 -4.62 9.89
N LYS A 118 -9.34 -5.79 9.31
CA LYS A 118 -8.19 -6.63 9.69
C LYS A 118 -6.90 -5.88 9.36
N GLU A 119 -5.87 -6.07 10.19
CA GLU A 119 -4.55 -5.50 9.96
C GLU A 119 -3.63 -6.48 9.26
N GLY A 120 -2.72 -5.94 8.44
CA GLY A 120 -1.70 -6.69 7.74
C GLY A 120 -0.33 -6.02 7.78
N VAL A 121 0.71 -6.82 7.56
CA VAL A 121 2.08 -6.40 7.29
C VAL A 121 2.33 -6.55 5.80
N CYS A 122 2.66 -5.44 5.12
CA CYS A 122 2.85 -5.42 3.68
C CYS A 122 4.34 -5.48 3.32
N GLY A 123 4.75 -6.52 2.60
CA GLY A 123 6.07 -6.65 2.00
C GLY A 123 6.08 -6.12 0.57
N SER A 124 6.75 -4.98 0.34
CA SER A 124 6.86 -4.36 -0.99
C SER A 124 8.19 -4.70 -1.65
N GLY A 125 8.15 -5.04 -2.95
CA GLY A 125 9.35 -5.34 -3.74
C GLY A 125 9.10 -5.25 -5.23
N ASP A 126 10.16 -5.01 -6.03
CA ASP A 126 10.07 -4.82 -7.48
C ASP A 126 10.04 -6.17 -8.26
N SER A 127 9.31 -7.14 -7.72
CA SER A 127 9.04 -8.42 -8.38
C SER A 127 7.61 -8.86 -8.10
N PHE A 128 6.96 -9.45 -9.09
CA PHE A 128 5.66 -10.10 -8.91
C PHE A 128 5.86 -11.41 -8.17
N GLU A 129 5.24 -11.55 -6.99
CA GLU A 129 5.43 -12.71 -6.11
C GLU A 129 4.47 -13.84 -6.50
N MET A 130 5.03 -14.98 -6.87
CA MET A 130 4.27 -16.19 -7.28
C MET A 130 4.51 -17.39 -6.35
N ASN A 131 5.32 -17.20 -5.30
CA ASN A 131 5.73 -18.30 -4.40
C ASN A 131 5.96 -17.79 -2.98
N HIS A 132 5.02 -17.00 -2.47
CA HIS A 132 5.13 -16.42 -1.14
C HIS A 132 5.25 -17.50 -0.06
N SER A 133 6.35 -17.48 0.67
CA SER A 133 6.64 -18.42 1.77
C SER A 133 7.12 -17.73 3.05
N GLU A 134 7.30 -16.41 3.01
CA GLU A 134 7.79 -15.64 4.14
C GLU A 134 6.73 -15.51 5.25
N THR A 135 7.18 -15.39 6.48
CA THR A 135 6.32 -15.23 7.66
C THR A 135 6.35 -13.84 8.26
N ASP A 136 7.34 -13.02 7.88
CA ASP A 136 7.53 -11.68 8.41
C ASP A 136 6.50 -10.66 7.88
N TYR A 137 5.91 -10.96 6.72
CA TYR A 137 4.81 -10.20 6.12
C TYR A 137 3.76 -11.15 5.55
N ASN A 138 2.51 -10.73 5.51
CA ASN A 138 1.39 -11.55 5.08
C ASN A 138 0.62 -10.99 3.88
N ILE A 139 1.07 -9.85 3.36
CA ILE A 139 0.56 -9.19 2.15
C ILE A 139 1.75 -8.82 1.28
N VAL A 140 1.64 -9.02 -0.03
CA VAL A 140 2.68 -8.66 -1.00
C VAL A 140 2.18 -7.67 -2.03
N ASP A 141 2.96 -6.62 -2.23
CA ASP A 141 2.74 -5.60 -3.25
C ASP A 141 4.06 -5.10 -3.85
N MET A 142 4.00 -4.01 -4.60
CA MET A 142 5.18 -3.43 -5.23
C MET A 142 5.41 -1.94 -4.87
N GLU A 143 4.56 -1.27 -4.07
CA GLU A 143 4.60 0.19 -3.87
C GLU A 143 4.43 0.68 -2.43
N ALA A 144 3.76 -0.07 -1.54
CA ALA A 144 3.31 0.45 -0.25
C ALA A 144 4.46 0.94 0.65
N TYR A 145 5.60 0.23 0.67
CA TYR A 145 6.74 0.62 1.51
C TYR A 145 7.29 2.01 1.18
N PRO A 146 7.67 2.33 -0.08
CA PRO A 146 8.17 3.68 -0.38
C PRO A 146 7.12 4.77 -0.16
N LEU A 147 5.84 4.49 -0.40
CA LEU A 147 4.77 5.44 -0.12
C LEU A 147 4.65 5.74 1.37
N ALA A 148 4.68 4.72 2.23
CA ALA A 148 4.67 4.85 3.68
C ALA A 148 5.90 5.59 4.21
N LEU A 149 7.09 5.26 3.68
CA LEU A 149 8.36 5.90 4.07
C LEU A 149 8.36 7.39 3.75
N ILE A 150 7.90 7.78 2.55
CA ILE A 150 7.81 9.18 2.15
C ILE A 150 6.79 9.91 3.02
N ALA A 151 5.60 9.34 3.23
CA ALA A 151 4.58 9.93 4.08
C ALA A 151 5.11 10.18 5.51
N MET A 152 5.87 9.22 6.06
CA MET A 152 6.51 9.36 7.37
C MET A 152 7.54 10.52 7.38
N LYS A 153 8.40 10.59 6.36
CA LYS A 153 9.44 11.65 6.29
C LYS A 153 8.84 13.03 6.11
N GLU A 154 7.71 13.13 5.44
CA GLU A 154 6.96 14.38 5.23
C GLU A 154 5.96 14.67 6.36
N ASN A 155 5.87 13.80 7.39
CA ASN A 155 4.93 13.90 8.51
C ASN A 155 3.47 13.99 8.07
N ILE A 156 3.09 13.24 7.03
CA ILE A 156 1.72 13.19 6.52
C ILE A 156 1.09 11.86 6.95
N PRO A 157 -0.08 11.86 7.60
CA PRO A 157 -0.82 10.65 7.94
C PRO A 157 -1.01 9.74 6.72
N PHE A 158 -0.81 8.42 6.91
CA PHE A 158 -0.84 7.44 5.84
C PHE A 158 -1.82 6.31 6.15
N LEU A 159 -2.80 6.10 5.29
CA LEU A 159 -3.72 4.96 5.32
C LEU A 159 -3.39 4.07 4.12
N CYS A 160 -3.18 2.78 4.35
CA CYS A 160 -2.96 1.81 3.28
C CYS A 160 -4.01 0.71 3.34
N LEU A 161 -4.82 0.61 2.28
CA LEU A 161 -5.82 -0.43 2.12
C LEU A 161 -5.47 -1.29 0.91
N LYS A 162 -5.37 -2.60 1.11
CA LYS A 162 -5.06 -3.57 0.05
C LYS A 162 -6.25 -4.51 -0.18
N TYR A 163 -6.70 -4.55 -1.42
CA TYR A 163 -7.68 -5.53 -1.90
C TYR A 163 -6.93 -6.81 -2.26
N ILE A 164 -7.28 -7.93 -1.63
CA ILE A 164 -6.62 -9.20 -1.90
C ILE A 164 -7.16 -9.75 -3.22
N SER A 165 -6.32 -9.69 -4.24
CA SER A 165 -6.65 -10.12 -5.61
C SER A 165 -6.29 -11.58 -5.87
N ASP A 166 -5.26 -12.08 -5.19
CA ASP A 166 -4.67 -13.39 -5.46
C ASP A 166 -4.04 -14.00 -4.19
N ASP A 167 -3.62 -15.26 -4.29
CA ASP A 167 -3.00 -15.99 -3.19
C ASP A 167 -1.46 -15.92 -3.18
N ALA A 168 -0.85 -15.04 -3.98
CA ALA A 168 0.59 -14.96 -4.20
C ALA A 168 1.21 -16.33 -4.58
N GLY A 169 0.46 -17.14 -5.31
CA GLY A 169 0.83 -18.48 -5.78
C GLY A 169 1.03 -18.55 -7.29
N SER A 170 1.07 -19.77 -7.84
CA SER A 170 1.32 -20.01 -9.27
C SER A 170 0.30 -19.36 -10.20
N ASP A 171 -0.94 -19.22 -9.75
CA ASP A 171 -2.06 -18.70 -10.55
C ASP A 171 -2.33 -17.20 -10.29
N ALA A 172 -1.47 -16.55 -9.50
CA ALA A 172 -1.65 -15.17 -9.05
C ALA A 172 -1.86 -14.16 -10.19
N ALA A 173 -1.19 -14.34 -11.34
CA ALA A 173 -1.31 -13.43 -12.47
C ALA A 173 -2.72 -13.49 -13.12
N ASP A 174 -3.29 -14.68 -13.28
CA ASP A 174 -4.63 -14.86 -13.85
C ASP A 174 -5.70 -14.37 -12.87
N ASP A 175 -5.55 -14.67 -11.58
CA ASP A 175 -6.44 -14.19 -10.53
C ASP A 175 -6.44 -12.67 -10.44
N TRP A 176 -5.26 -12.04 -10.43
CA TRP A 176 -5.12 -10.60 -10.41
C TRP A 176 -5.84 -9.93 -11.58
N ALA A 177 -5.66 -10.44 -12.80
CA ALA A 177 -6.29 -9.88 -14.00
C ALA A 177 -7.84 -9.89 -13.92
N ILE A 178 -8.41 -10.90 -13.25
CA ILE A 178 -9.86 -11.02 -13.04
C ILE A 178 -10.33 -10.08 -11.91
N GLN A 179 -9.58 -10.00 -10.81
CA GLN A 179 -10.01 -9.37 -9.56
C GLN A 179 -9.74 -7.87 -9.49
N VAL A 180 -8.72 -7.36 -10.19
CA VAL A 180 -8.27 -5.96 -10.07
C VAL A 180 -9.40 -4.93 -10.30
N HIS A 181 -10.36 -5.25 -11.17
CA HIS A 181 -11.49 -4.36 -11.48
C HIS A 181 -12.53 -4.24 -10.35
N LEU A 182 -12.52 -5.15 -9.38
CA LEU A 182 -13.43 -5.14 -8.24
C LEU A 182 -12.91 -4.30 -7.07
N ALA A 183 -11.62 -3.96 -7.10
CA ALA A 183 -10.95 -3.25 -6.01
C ALA A 183 -11.56 -1.87 -5.74
N SER A 184 -11.83 -1.08 -6.80
CA SER A 184 -12.34 0.29 -6.65
C SER A 184 -13.69 0.35 -5.93
N GLU A 185 -14.61 -0.56 -6.27
CA GLU A 185 -15.92 -0.64 -5.62
C GLU A 185 -15.80 -1.04 -4.13
N ALA A 186 -14.89 -1.97 -3.83
CA ALA A 186 -14.63 -2.38 -2.46
C ALA A 186 -14.06 -1.23 -1.63
N PHE A 187 -13.10 -0.47 -2.15
CA PHE A 187 -12.55 0.71 -1.49
C PHE A 187 -13.59 1.81 -1.27
N LYS A 188 -14.42 2.07 -2.27
CA LYS A 188 -15.50 3.05 -2.18
C LYS A 188 -16.45 2.75 -1.03
N LYS A 189 -16.90 1.50 -0.88
CA LYS A 189 -17.79 1.06 0.22
C LYS A 189 -17.19 1.26 1.61
N ILE A 190 -15.86 1.20 1.72
CA ILE A 190 -15.15 1.34 3.00
C ILE A 190 -14.86 2.80 3.34
N LEU A 191 -14.65 3.63 2.32
CA LEU A 191 -14.17 5.01 2.51
C LEU A 191 -15.30 6.04 2.53
N PHE A 192 -16.43 5.75 1.84
CA PHE A 192 -17.53 6.70 1.61
C PHE A 192 -18.88 6.12 2.02
#